data_d746dc7915b20230407ba6816352d60e
#
_entry.id   d746dc7915b20230407ba6816352d60e
#
_cell.length_a   1.000
_cell.length_b   1.000
_cell.length_c   1.000
_cell.angle_alpha   90.00
_cell.angle_beta   90.00
_cell.angle_gamma   90.00
#
_symmetry.space_group_name_H-M   'P 1'
#
loop_
_entity.id
_entity.type
_entity.pdbx_description
1 polymer ?
#
loop_
_entity_poly.entity_id
_entity_poly.type
_entity_poly.pdbx_seq_one_letter_code
_entity_poly.pdbx_strand_id
1 'polypeptide(L)'
;KYSAEMTFLLDDIRTFEKAFRDFEIEFEVLDNTKNIEKYYQILDQKMSILKEQGILNQDYKVELSVTFIPPNNEYNNFAIMPAIDHINALKDIMKNYPQFKSLPKIYGGGSYGGYLALMCAKIAPWYVDGVIDNSGAALPPLRYIIGRDLNKGDAVLNEDELNSKVHCYVETYWTRKNPNSPYYFADENYLIRALLNKDHLILQAQKNKNIIYTSYHSAKDDLTPADHKISMIEILKALNYEVDFHLIDEKDIDGKFIKNLTHGCGIPDKALFNKELPIMLEKLKDKTFSMKKDSISYPCKNKVFTFKDENDKFVLEIV
;
A
#
# COMPACT_ATOMS: atom_id res chain seq x y z
N LYS A 1 7.38 10.16 -14.21
CA LYS A 1 7.33 11.29 -13.25
C LYS A 1 5.86 11.51 -12.94
N TYR A 2 5.40 11.06 -11.79
CA TYR A 2 4.09 11.48 -11.28
C TYR A 2 4.25 12.90 -10.75
N SER A 3 3.67 13.87 -11.40
CA SER A 3 3.49 15.21 -10.86
C SER A 3 2.10 15.26 -10.23
N ALA A 4 1.99 14.77 -8.98
CA ALA A 4 0.80 15.06 -8.20
C ALA A 4 0.71 16.56 -7.99
N GLU A 5 -0.46 17.13 -8.19
CA GLU A 5 -0.71 18.53 -7.93
C GLU A 5 -1.02 18.73 -6.44
N MET A 6 -0.23 19.56 -5.77
CA MET A 6 -0.51 19.94 -4.39
C MET A 6 -1.68 20.92 -4.37
N THR A 7 -2.67 20.62 -3.56
CA THR A 7 -3.86 21.47 -3.39
C THR A 7 -4.27 21.55 -1.92
N PHE A 8 -5.23 22.41 -1.63
CA PHE A 8 -5.81 22.55 -0.30
C PHE A 8 -7.31 22.33 -0.41
N LEU A 9 -7.76 21.23 0.13
CA LEU A 9 -9.18 20.96 0.28
C LEU A 9 -9.74 21.70 1.50
N LEU A 10 -11.05 21.74 1.65
CA LEU A 10 -11.70 22.41 2.76
C LEU A 10 -11.16 21.99 4.14
N ASP A 11 -10.86 20.70 4.29
CA ASP A 11 -10.29 20.19 5.56
C ASP A 11 -8.85 20.71 5.79
N ASP A 12 -8.06 20.93 4.74
CA ASP A 12 -6.73 21.51 4.86
C ASP A 12 -6.81 22.99 5.24
N ILE A 13 -7.71 23.73 4.58
CA ILE A 13 -7.98 25.14 4.89
C ILE A 13 -8.36 25.28 6.38
N ARG A 14 -9.20 24.41 6.91
CA ARG A 14 -9.58 24.42 8.33
C ARG A 14 -8.41 24.27 9.29
N THR A 15 -7.34 23.54 8.91
CA THR A 15 -6.14 23.44 9.77
C THR A 15 -5.42 24.79 9.85
N PHE A 16 -5.32 25.51 8.76
CA PHE A 16 -4.79 26.88 8.74
C PHE A 16 -5.67 27.86 9.49
N GLU A 17 -6.98 27.87 9.24
CA GLU A 17 -7.93 28.73 9.96
C GLU A 17 -7.87 28.51 11.47
N LYS A 18 -7.74 27.27 11.90
CA LYS A 18 -7.56 26.93 13.31
C LYS A 18 -6.26 27.52 13.84
N ALA A 19 -5.14 27.34 13.16
CA ALA A 19 -3.84 27.86 13.55
C ALA A 19 -3.86 29.40 13.64
N PHE A 20 -4.47 30.08 12.64
CA PHE A 20 -4.58 31.53 12.64
C PHE A 20 -5.39 32.04 13.84
N ARG A 21 -6.49 31.39 14.19
CA ARG A 21 -7.27 31.73 15.41
C ARG A 21 -6.48 31.48 16.67
N ASP A 22 -5.80 30.35 16.78
CA ASP A 22 -5.05 29.98 17.98
C ASP A 22 -3.90 30.97 18.25
N PHE A 23 -3.36 31.62 17.21
CA PHE A 23 -2.27 32.58 17.30
C PHE A 23 -2.71 34.05 17.12
N GLU A 24 -4.03 34.33 17.12
CA GLU A 24 -4.61 35.67 16.95
C GLU A 24 -4.09 36.38 15.70
N ILE A 25 -3.95 35.65 14.60
CA ILE A 25 -3.56 36.21 13.31
C ILE A 25 -4.84 36.55 12.53
N GLU A 26 -5.00 37.78 12.13
CA GLU A 26 -6.09 38.18 11.23
C GLU A 26 -5.90 37.57 9.86
N PHE A 27 -6.95 36.94 9.32
CA PHE A 27 -6.95 36.39 7.96
C PHE A 27 -8.26 36.71 7.26
N GLU A 28 -8.15 37.06 6.00
CA GLU A 28 -9.28 37.07 5.09
C GLU A 28 -9.60 35.62 4.72
N VAL A 29 -10.89 35.31 4.51
CA VAL A 29 -11.33 33.95 4.16
C VAL A 29 -10.40 33.36 3.09
N LEU A 30 -9.81 32.19 3.39
CA LEU A 30 -8.89 31.49 2.50
C LEU A 30 -9.66 30.98 1.28
N ASP A 31 -10.00 31.86 0.37
CA ASP A 31 -10.77 31.55 -0.83
C ASP A 31 -9.87 31.03 -1.97
N ASN A 32 -8.55 30.90 -1.74
CA ASN A 32 -7.66 30.62 -2.86
C ASN A 32 -6.35 29.91 -2.44
N THR A 33 -6.12 28.73 -3.03
CA THR A 33 -4.87 27.96 -2.92
C THR A 33 -3.61 28.75 -3.32
N LYS A 34 -3.75 29.80 -4.12
CA LYS A 34 -2.63 30.61 -4.61
C LYS A 34 -1.88 31.42 -3.54
N ASN A 35 -2.48 31.60 -2.37
CA ASN A 35 -1.91 32.43 -1.29
C ASN A 35 -1.39 31.60 -0.10
N ILE A 36 -1.44 30.30 -0.16
CA ILE A 36 -1.13 29.45 1.00
C ILE A 36 0.32 29.58 1.44
N GLU A 37 1.25 29.74 0.52
CA GLU A 37 2.66 29.96 0.83
C GLU A 37 2.84 31.25 1.67
N LYS A 38 2.12 32.30 1.32
CA LYS A 38 2.11 33.54 2.09
C LYS A 38 1.54 33.34 3.48
N TYR A 39 0.44 32.57 3.60
CA TYR A 39 -0.16 32.27 4.89
C TYR A 39 0.76 31.42 5.76
N TYR A 40 1.41 30.42 5.15
CA TYR A 40 2.41 29.61 5.83
C TYR A 40 3.54 30.48 6.39
N GLN A 41 4.09 31.42 5.59
CA GLN A 41 5.15 32.32 6.01
C GLN A 41 4.73 33.24 7.17
N ILE A 42 3.49 33.78 7.13
CA ILE A 42 2.95 34.62 8.22
C ILE A 42 2.86 33.80 9.52
N LEU A 43 2.34 32.56 9.46
CA LEU A 43 2.23 31.70 10.60
C LEU A 43 3.60 31.31 11.17
N ASP A 44 4.53 30.92 10.30
CA ASP A 44 5.88 30.51 10.68
C ASP A 44 6.65 31.67 11.37
N GLN A 45 6.56 32.89 10.80
CA GLN A 45 7.14 34.09 11.40
C GLN A 45 6.53 34.40 12.77
N LYS A 46 5.20 34.35 12.92
CA LYS A 46 4.53 34.57 14.20
C LYS A 46 4.98 33.60 15.24
N MET A 47 5.09 32.31 14.90
CA MET A 47 5.54 31.27 15.81
C MET A 47 6.99 31.45 16.23
N SER A 48 7.87 31.82 15.32
CA SER A 48 9.27 32.12 15.61
C SER A 48 9.38 33.25 16.66
N ILE A 49 8.63 34.34 16.48
CA ILE A 49 8.59 35.44 17.44
C ILE A 49 8.11 35.00 18.82
N LEU A 50 7.04 34.19 18.87
CA LEU A 50 6.51 33.70 20.16
C LEU A 50 7.47 32.74 20.88
N LYS A 51 8.25 31.95 20.14
CA LYS A 51 9.32 31.12 20.69
C LYS A 51 10.49 31.95 21.21
N GLU A 52 10.93 32.97 20.48
CA GLU A 52 11.97 33.89 20.92
C GLU A 52 11.59 34.65 22.19
N GLN A 53 10.31 34.98 22.35
CA GLN A 53 9.76 35.61 23.54
C GLN A 53 9.53 34.65 24.72
N GLY A 54 9.74 33.35 24.52
CA GLY A 54 9.52 32.32 25.54
C GLY A 54 8.02 32.08 25.85
N ILE A 55 7.12 32.55 24.97
CA ILE A 55 5.67 32.34 25.09
C ILE A 55 5.31 30.92 24.60
N LEU A 56 5.96 30.46 23.54
CA LEU A 56 5.84 29.09 23.05
C LEU A 56 7.09 28.28 23.40
N ASN A 57 6.88 26.99 23.70
CA ASN A 57 7.97 26.04 23.85
C ASN A 57 8.71 25.89 22.51
N GLN A 58 10.06 25.73 22.56
CA GLN A 58 10.87 25.56 21.33
C GLN A 58 10.44 24.37 20.50
N ASP A 59 10.02 23.28 21.13
CA ASP A 59 9.59 22.03 20.47
C ASP A 59 8.14 22.08 19.94
N TYR A 60 7.39 23.15 20.23
CA TYR A 60 6.01 23.27 19.78
C TYR A 60 5.94 23.41 18.27
N LYS A 61 5.08 22.61 17.63
CA LYS A 61 4.79 22.70 16.19
C LYS A 61 3.29 22.71 15.96
N VAL A 62 2.87 23.58 15.05
CA VAL A 62 1.47 23.61 14.62
C VAL A 62 1.18 22.48 13.67
N GLU A 63 0.03 21.81 13.83
CA GLU A 63 -0.42 20.73 12.94
C GLU A 63 -1.17 21.33 11.75
N LEU A 64 -0.63 21.17 10.56
CA LEU A 64 -1.23 21.58 9.29
C LEU A 64 -1.48 20.36 8.40
N SER A 65 -2.27 20.54 7.35
CA SER A 65 -2.43 19.50 6.34
C SER A 65 -2.43 20.05 4.91
N VAL A 66 -2.11 19.16 3.97
CA VAL A 66 -2.08 19.43 2.53
C VAL A 66 -2.53 18.17 1.79
N THR A 67 -3.20 18.34 0.65
CA THR A 67 -3.66 17.24 -0.21
C THR A 67 -2.90 17.22 -1.52
N PHE A 68 -2.55 16.02 -1.97
CA PHE A 68 -2.01 15.74 -3.29
C PHE A 68 -3.08 15.05 -4.13
N ILE A 69 -3.44 15.67 -5.25
CA ILE A 69 -4.37 15.08 -6.22
C ILE A 69 -3.58 14.24 -7.21
N PRO A 70 -3.97 12.96 -7.42
CA PRO A 70 -3.35 12.13 -8.44
C PRO A 70 -3.47 12.75 -9.84
N PRO A 71 -2.49 12.54 -10.74
CA PRO A 71 -2.57 13.00 -12.11
C PRO A 71 -3.86 12.53 -12.79
N ASN A 72 -4.47 13.40 -13.61
CA ASN A 72 -5.74 13.13 -14.30
C ASN A 72 -6.91 12.78 -13.36
N ASN A 73 -6.81 13.15 -12.08
CA ASN A 73 -7.82 12.84 -11.06
C ASN A 73 -8.15 11.34 -10.99
N GLU A 74 -7.11 10.49 -11.08
CA GLU A 74 -7.25 9.05 -11.12
C GLU A 74 -7.79 8.50 -9.80
N TYR A 75 -8.78 7.60 -9.90
CA TYR A 75 -9.33 6.89 -8.75
C TYR A 75 -8.40 5.80 -8.25
N ASN A 76 -7.89 5.94 -7.04
CA ASN A 76 -7.10 4.90 -6.40
C ASN A 76 -8.02 3.84 -5.75
N ASN A 77 -8.22 2.73 -6.43
CA ASN A 77 -8.98 1.59 -5.89
C ASN A 77 -8.26 0.87 -4.75
N PHE A 78 -6.98 1.06 -4.58
CA PHE A 78 -6.07 0.39 -3.66
C PHE A 78 -6.15 -1.15 -3.74
N ALA A 79 -5.18 -1.73 -4.40
CA ALA A 79 -4.88 -3.15 -4.59
C ALA A 79 -5.75 -3.89 -5.62
N ILE A 80 -7.06 -3.81 -5.60
CA ILE A 80 -7.91 -4.70 -6.41
C ILE A 80 -7.72 -4.45 -7.91
N MET A 81 -7.96 -3.22 -8.37
CA MET A 81 -7.79 -2.88 -9.79
C MET A 81 -6.34 -3.02 -10.25
N PRO A 82 -5.33 -2.50 -9.53
CA PRO A 82 -3.93 -2.73 -9.90
C PRO A 82 -3.56 -4.21 -10.03
N ALA A 83 -4.04 -5.09 -9.14
CA ALA A 83 -3.79 -6.52 -9.26
C ALA A 83 -4.48 -7.14 -10.49
N ILE A 84 -5.73 -6.74 -10.78
CA ILE A 84 -6.44 -7.14 -12.01
C ILE A 84 -5.68 -6.69 -13.26
N ASP A 85 -5.15 -5.46 -13.26
CA ASP A 85 -4.38 -4.91 -14.37
C ASP A 85 -3.08 -5.71 -14.60
N HIS A 86 -2.39 -6.13 -13.54
CA HIS A 86 -1.22 -7.01 -13.65
C HIS A 86 -1.56 -8.36 -14.26
N ILE A 87 -2.69 -8.97 -13.87
CA ILE A 87 -3.15 -10.23 -14.47
C ILE A 87 -3.54 -10.02 -15.94
N ASN A 88 -4.23 -8.93 -16.28
CA ASN A 88 -4.57 -8.60 -17.66
C ASN A 88 -3.33 -8.31 -18.50
N ALA A 89 -2.32 -7.60 -17.97
CA ALA A 89 -1.05 -7.39 -18.64
C ALA A 89 -0.32 -8.73 -18.93
N LEU A 90 -0.30 -9.65 -17.95
CA LEU A 90 0.23 -11.00 -18.17
C LEU A 90 -0.52 -11.70 -19.31
N LYS A 91 -1.86 -11.65 -19.33
CA LYS A 91 -2.68 -12.28 -20.38
C LYS A 91 -2.37 -11.68 -21.75
N ASP A 92 -2.20 -10.36 -21.83
CA ASP A 92 -1.82 -9.69 -23.09
C ASP A 92 -0.43 -10.11 -23.56
N ILE A 93 0.56 -10.17 -22.66
CA ILE A 93 1.90 -10.70 -22.97
C ILE A 93 1.80 -12.13 -23.51
N MET A 94 1.05 -13.01 -22.84
CA MET A 94 0.90 -14.41 -23.27
C MET A 94 0.13 -14.58 -24.58
N LYS A 95 -0.73 -13.63 -24.93
CA LYS A 95 -1.42 -13.58 -26.22
C LYS A 95 -0.48 -13.17 -27.33
N ASN A 96 0.32 -12.13 -27.12
CA ASN A 96 1.23 -11.56 -28.10
C ASN A 96 2.54 -12.37 -28.24
N TYR A 97 2.94 -13.07 -27.18
CA TYR A 97 4.17 -13.88 -27.11
C TYR A 97 3.86 -15.29 -26.56
N PRO A 98 3.22 -16.17 -27.38
CA PRO A 98 2.76 -17.49 -26.92
C PRO A 98 3.85 -18.39 -26.36
N GLN A 99 5.11 -18.20 -26.75
CA GLN A 99 6.27 -18.95 -26.24
C GLN A 99 6.48 -18.76 -24.74
N PHE A 100 5.99 -17.68 -24.13
CA PHE A 100 6.13 -17.43 -22.70
C PHE A 100 5.10 -18.18 -21.86
N LYS A 101 4.07 -18.81 -22.44
CA LYS A 101 3.04 -19.57 -21.73
C LYS A 101 3.61 -20.71 -20.89
N SER A 102 4.72 -21.30 -21.32
CA SER A 102 5.43 -22.38 -20.65
C SER A 102 6.44 -21.90 -19.59
N LEU A 103 6.62 -20.60 -19.41
CA LEU A 103 7.51 -20.06 -18.38
C LEU A 103 6.76 -19.86 -17.05
N PRO A 104 7.47 -19.93 -15.89
CA PRO A 104 6.90 -19.61 -14.61
C PRO A 104 6.47 -18.14 -14.52
N LYS A 105 5.37 -17.87 -13.83
CA LYS A 105 4.82 -16.54 -13.59
C LYS A 105 5.17 -16.15 -12.17
N ILE A 106 6.15 -15.26 -12.05
CA ILE A 106 6.68 -14.78 -10.77
C ILE A 106 6.34 -13.30 -10.63
N TYR A 107 5.68 -12.96 -9.53
CA TYR A 107 5.36 -11.59 -9.16
C TYR A 107 6.19 -11.17 -7.96
N GLY A 108 6.53 -9.89 -7.87
CA GLY A 108 7.25 -9.44 -6.70
C GLY A 108 7.45 -7.94 -6.63
N GLY A 109 7.97 -7.49 -5.49
CA GLY A 109 8.29 -6.08 -5.24
C GLY A 109 8.45 -5.78 -3.76
N GLY A 110 8.80 -4.52 -3.47
CA GLY A 110 8.86 -3.99 -2.12
C GLY A 110 7.60 -3.25 -1.74
N SER A 111 7.26 -3.24 -0.44
CA SER A 111 6.17 -2.45 0.14
C SER A 111 4.83 -2.71 -0.58
N TYR A 112 4.26 -1.69 -1.19
CA TYR A 112 3.02 -1.82 -1.98
C TYR A 112 3.17 -2.79 -3.16
N GLY A 113 4.35 -2.88 -3.79
CA GLY A 113 4.63 -3.86 -4.85
C GLY A 113 4.58 -5.30 -4.34
N GLY A 114 5.13 -5.56 -3.16
CA GLY A 114 5.01 -6.86 -2.47
C GLY A 114 3.56 -7.20 -2.13
N TYR A 115 2.80 -6.22 -1.62
CA TYR A 115 1.38 -6.39 -1.36
C TYR A 115 0.59 -6.72 -2.63
N LEU A 116 0.89 -6.05 -3.77
CA LEU A 116 0.25 -6.36 -5.06
C LEU A 116 0.63 -7.75 -5.57
N ALA A 117 1.88 -8.18 -5.42
CA ALA A 117 2.29 -9.53 -5.79
C ALA A 117 1.53 -10.61 -5.01
N LEU A 118 1.38 -10.42 -3.70
CA LEU A 118 0.55 -11.27 -2.84
C LEU A 118 -0.93 -11.20 -3.21
N MET A 119 -1.44 -10.01 -3.60
CA MET A 119 -2.82 -9.85 -4.07
C MET A 119 -3.05 -10.58 -5.41
N CYS A 120 -2.09 -10.57 -6.35
CA CYS A 120 -2.18 -11.37 -7.58
C CYS A 120 -2.31 -12.86 -7.25
N ALA A 121 -1.51 -13.37 -6.29
CA ALA A 121 -1.63 -14.75 -5.83
C ALA A 121 -2.98 -15.05 -5.19
N LYS A 122 -3.59 -14.09 -4.49
CA LYS A 122 -4.92 -14.22 -3.92
C LYS A 122 -5.99 -14.28 -5.00
N ILE A 123 -6.06 -13.31 -5.91
CA ILE A 123 -7.18 -13.17 -6.85
C ILE A 123 -7.10 -14.09 -8.06
N ALA A 124 -5.89 -14.53 -8.45
CA ALA A 124 -5.65 -15.37 -9.62
C ALA A 124 -4.55 -16.41 -9.36
N PRO A 125 -4.71 -17.29 -8.33
CA PRO A 125 -3.66 -18.22 -7.92
C PRO A 125 -3.17 -19.14 -9.05
N TRP A 126 -4.01 -19.43 -10.05
CA TRP A 126 -3.64 -20.23 -11.22
C TRP A 126 -2.74 -19.53 -12.22
N TYR A 127 -2.54 -18.21 -12.06
CA TYR A 127 -1.62 -17.40 -12.86
C TYR A 127 -0.37 -16.99 -12.09
N VAL A 128 -0.10 -17.62 -10.94
CA VAL A 128 1.06 -17.31 -10.10
C VAL A 128 1.78 -18.60 -9.72
N ASP A 129 3.06 -18.68 -10.03
CA ASP A 129 3.94 -19.80 -9.68
C ASP A 129 4.91 -19.42 -8.56
N GLY A 130 5.23 -18.13 -8.41
CA GLY A 130 6.09 -17.62 -7.36
C GLY A 130 5.79 -16.18 -6.95
N VAL A 131 6.07 -15.87 -5.69
CA VAL A 131 5.97 -14.52 -5.12
C VAL A 131 7.27 -14.17 -4.40
N ILE A 132 7.87 -13.03 -4.74
CA ILE A 132 9.03 -12.44 -4.06
C ILE A 132 8.58 -11.13 -3.43
N ASP A 133 8.44 -11.10 -2.12
CA ASP A 133 7.87 -10.01 -1.35
C ASP A 133 8.88 -9.42 -0.37
N ASN A 134 8.98 -8.09 -0.31
CA ASN A 134 9.70 -7.38 0.73
C ASN A 134 8.77 -6.37 1.40
N SER A 135 8.44 -6.63 2.67
CA SER A 135 7.61 -5.75 3.51
C SER A 135 6.23 -5.43 2.96
N GLY A 136 5.66 -6.28 2.10
CA GLY A 136 4.26 -6.15 1.69
C GLY A 136 3.31 -6.35 2.87
N ALA A 137 2.26 -5.55 2.97
CA ALA A 137 1.29 -5.62 4.05
C ALA A 137 0.48 -6.92 4.02
N ALA A 138 0.23 -7.54 5.18
CA ALA A 138 -0.68 -8.69 5.31
C ALA A 138 -2.15 -8.27 5.49
N LEU A 139 -2.38 -7.08 6.01
CA LEU A 139 -3.69 -6.44 6.14
C LEU A 139 -3.72 -5.12 5.36
N PRO A 140 -4.91 -4.65 4.93
CA PRO A 140 -5.01 -3.39 4.19
C PRO A 140 -4.46 -2.24 5.02
N PRO A 141 -3.47 -1.48 4.52
CA PRO A 141 -2.92 -0.35 5.24
C PRO A 141 -3.90 0.83 5.17
N LEU A 142 -4.82 0.91 6.14
CA LEU A 142 -5.92 1.88 6.18
C LEU A 142 -5.45 3.32 6.11
N ARG A 143 -4.22 3.61 6.58
CA ARG A 143 -3.58 4.92 6.44
C ARG A 143 -3.58 5.44 5.00
N TYR A 144 -3.34 4.56 4.03
CA TYR A 144 -3.26 4.90 2.60
C TYR A 144 -4.60 4.76 1.86
N ILE A 145 -5.65 4.28 2.53
CA ILE A 145 -6.97 4.09 1.93
C ILE A 145 -7.95 5.14 2.45
N ILE A 146 -8.03 5.30 3.77
CA ILE A 146 -8.92 6.21 4.48
C ILE A 146 -8.14 7.08 5.48
N GLY A 147 -6.91 7.43 5.17
CA GLY A 147 -5.99 8.11 6.10
C GLY A 147 -6.53 9.43 6.61
N ARG A 148 -7.23 10.19 5.78
CA ARG A 148 -7.87 11.44 6.18
C ARG A 148 -8.94 11.22 7.26
N ASP A 149 -9.74 10.16 7.15
CA ASP A 149 -10.73 9.82 8.16
C ASP A 149 -10.10 9.40 9.51
N LEU A 150 -8.88 8.90 9.46
CA LEU A 150 -8.09 8.46 10.61
C LEU A 150 -7.15 9.56 11.16
N ASN A 151 -7.11 10.73 10.54
CA ASN A 151 -6.12 11.80 10.81
C ASN A 151 -4.67 11.29 10.69
N LYS A 152 -4.41 10.42 9.71
CA LYS A 152 -3.09 9.83 9.43
C LYS A 152 -2.69 10.14 8.01
N GLY A 153 -1.86 11.17 7.81
CA GLY A 153 -1.33 11.51 6.48
C GLY A 153 -0.51 10.37 5.87
N ASP A 154 -0.50 10.28 4.55
CA ASP A 154 0.35 9.33 3.80
C ASP A 154 1.82 9.57 4.12
N ALA A 155 2.21 10.84 4.25
CA ALA A 155 3.50 11.28 4.76
C ALA A 155 3.30 12.40 5.79
N VAL A 156 4.33 12.63 6.59
CA VAL A 156 4.37 13.76 7.55
C VAL A 156 5.70 14.46 7.38
N LEU A 157 5.66 15.74 7.01
CA LEU A 157 6.83 16.61 7.04
C LEU A 157 6.97 17.15 8.48
N ASN A 158 8.06 16.82 9.12
CA ASN A 158 8.35 17.18 10.52
C ASN A 158 9.85 17.43 10.69
N GLU A 159 10.37 18.38 9.90
CA GLU A 159 11.78 18.78 9.97
C GLU A 159 12.00 19.70 11.18
N ASP A 160 13.14 19.58 11.86
CA ASP A 160 13.41 20.27 13.12
C ASP A 160 13.39 21.79 12.95
N GLU A 161 13.78 22.30 11.79
CA GLU A 161 13.83 23.71 11.45
C GLU A 161 12.43 24.34 11.21
N LEU A 162 11.39 23.49 11.02
CA LEU A 162 10.04 23.98 10.75
C LEU A 162 9.23 24.17 12.04
N ASN A 163 8.47 25.28 12.12
CA ASN A 163 7.51 25.51 13.20
C ASN A 163 6.19 24.76 13.01
N SER A 164 6.09 23.96 11.97
CA SER A 164 4.90 23.19 11.63
C SER A 164 5.22 21.72 11.39
N LYS A 165 4.21 20.87 11.64
CA LYS A 165 4.15 19.49 11.25
C LYS A 165 3.04 19.34 10.22
N VAL A 166 3.40 19.01 8.99
CA VAL A 166 2.46 19.01 7.87
C VAL A 166 2.08 17.57 7.51
N HIS A 167 0.81 17.25 7.66
CA HIS A 167 0.23 15.98 7.25
C HIS A 167 -0.11 16.02 5.75
N CYS A 168 0.60 15.24 4.96
CA CYS A 168 0.40 15.12 3.52
C CYS A 168 -0.57 13.98 3.24
N TYR A 169 -1.67 14.26 2.55
CA TYR A 169 -2.67 13.26 2.14
C TYR A 169 -2.67 13.12 0.62
N VAL A 170 -2.79 11.89 0.14
CA VAL A 170 -3.14 11.62 -1.26
C VAL A 170 -4.64 11.39 -1.34
N GLU A 171 -5.32 12.06 -2.25
CA GLU A 171 -6.76 11.89 -2.39
C GLU A 171 -7.10 10.50 -2.92
N THR A 172 -7.96 9.77 -2.19
CA THR A 172 -8.36 8.40 -2.52
C THR A 172 -9.85 8.21 -2.73
N TYR A 173 -10.66 9.24 -2.44
CA TYR A 173 -12.13 9.21 -2.41
C TYR A 173 -12.76 8.26 -1.37
N TRP A 174 -12.04 7.26 -0.87
CA TRP A 174 -12.54 6.34 0.13
C TRP A 174 -12.84 7.03 1.46
N THR A 175 -13.98 6.68 2.08
CA THR A 175 -14.40 7.20 3.38
C THR A 175 -15.15 6.17 4.21
N ARG A 176 -15.04 6.24 5.53
CA ARG A 176 -15.90 5.56 6.52
C ARG A 176 -16.85 6.53 7.24
N LYS A 177 -16.74 7.82 7.01
CA LYS A 177 -17.58 8.84 7.67
C LYS A 177 -18.97 8.96 7.08
N ASN A 178 -19.17 8.61 5.80
CA ASN A 178 -20.45 8.70 5.14
C ASN A 178 -20.86 7.35 4.53
N PRO A 179 -21.74 6.58 5.20
CA PRO A 179 -22.23 5.29 4.68
C PRO A 179 -22.98 5.36 3.35
N ASN A 180 -23.51 6.54 2.99
CA ASN A 180 -24.22 6.77 1.74
C ASN A 180 -23.30 7.18 0.59
N SER A 181 -21.99 7.34 0.84
CA SER A 181 -21.03 7.62 -0.22
C SER A 181 -20.89 6.42 -1.15
N PRO A 182 -20.83 6.61 -2.48
CA PRO A 182 -20.48 5.54 -3.41
C PRO A 182 -19.06 4.99 -3.16
N TYR A 183 -18.24 5.74 -2.45
CA TYR A 183 -16.88 5.37 -2.03
C TYR A 183 -16.81 4.96 -0.56
N TYR A 184 -17.92 4.50 0.03
CA TYR A 184 -17.89 4.02 1.41
C TYR A 184 -17.02 2.77 1.54
N PHE A 185 -15.98 2.87 2.36
CA PHE A 185 -15.07 1.76 2.63
C PHE A 185 -15.66 0.83 3.70
N ALA A 186 -16.58 -0.02 3.29
CA ALA A 186 -17.25 -1.01 4.14
C ALA A 186 -16.28 -2.12 4.57
N ASP A 187 -16.71 -2.94 5.52
CA ASP A 187 -15.93 -4.08 6.01
C ASP A 187 -15.68 -5.12 4.90
N GLU A 188 -16.59 -5.28 3.96
CA GLU A 188 -16.40 -6.13 2.78
C GLU A 188 -15.20 -5.68 1.93
N ASN A 189 -15.04 -4.36 1.79
CA ASN A 189 -13.88 -3.77 1.09
C ASN A 189 -12.57 -4.01 1.85
N TYR A 190 -12.61 -4.04 3.18
CA TYR A 190 -11.47 -4.42 4.01
C TYR A 190 -11.15 -5.91 3.86
N LEU A 191 -12.15 -6.78 4.02
CA LEU A 191 -11.97 -8.24 4.01
C LEU A 191 -11.41 -8.75 2.69
N ILE A 192 -11.90 -8.24 1.55
CA ILE A 192 -11.36 -8.68 0.25
C ILE A 192 -9.90 -8.28 0.07
N ARG A 193 -9.46 -7.17 0.67
CA ARG A 193 -8.08 -6.68 0.62
C ARG A 193 -7.16 -7.31 1.68
N ALA A 194 -7.71 -7.93 2.73
CA ALA A 194 -6.94 -8.61 3.75
C ALA A 194 -6.32 -9.89 3.19
N LEU A 195 -4.98 -9.96 3.16
CA LEU A 195 -4.23 -11.17 2.80
C LEU A 195 -4.19 -12.14 3.98
N LEU A 196 -4.07 -11.61 5.20
CA LEU A 196 -4.24 -12.36 6.44
C LEU A 196 -5.75 -12.61 6.68
N ASN A 197 -6.30 -13.56 5.96
CA ASN A 197 -7.65 -14.08 6.14
C ASN A 197 -7.59 -15.59 5.89
N LYS A 198 -7.74 -16.38 6.96
CA LYS A 198 -7.57 -17.82 6.93
C LYS A 198 -8.50 -18.50 5.92
N ASP A 199 -9.78 -18.12 5.88
CA ASP A 199 -10.77 -18.72 4.97
C ASP A 199 -10.43 -18.42 3.51
N HIS A 200 -9.99 -17.19 3.22
CA HIS A 200 -9.54 -16.83 1.88
C HIS A 200 -8.28 -17.59 1.46
N LEU A 201 -7.31 -17.77 2.39
CA LEU A 201 -6.10 -18.55 2.13
C LEU A 201 -6.40 -20.04 1.86
N ILE A 202 -7.40 -20.61 2.55
CA ILE A 202 -7.88 -21.97 2.27
C ILE A 202 -8.46 -22.05 0.85
N LEU A 203 -9.32 -21.12 0.45
CA LEU A 203 -9.87 -21.07 -0.91
C LEU A 203 -8.78 -20.91 -1.98
N GLN A 204 -7.80 -20.06 -1.71
CA GLN A 204 -6.62 -19.87 -2.58
C GLN A 204 -5.84 -21.18 -2.72
N ALA A 205 -5.57 -21.90 -1.61
CA ALA A 205 -4.84 -23.16 -1.62
C ALA A 205 -5.57 -24.27 -2.38
N GLN A 206 -6.90 -24.29 -2.36
CA GLN A 206 -7.71 -25.21 -3.16
C GLN A 206 -7.52 -25.00 -4.67
N LYS A 207 -7.20 -23.75 -5.09
CA LYS A 207 -6.96 -23.42 -6.50
C LYS A 207 -5.53 -23.70 -6.94
N ASN A 208 -4.55 -23.33 -6.12
CA ASN A 208 -3.14 -23.61 -6.40
C ASN A 208 -2.32 -23.59 -5.10
N LYS A 209 -1.92 -24.76 -4.61
CA LYS A 209 -1.02 -24.91 -3.47
C LYS A 209 0.47 -24.97 -3.82
N ASN A 210 0.82 -24.86 -5.11
CA ASN A 210 2.20 -25.02 -5.59
C ASN A 210 2.93 -23.68 -5.73
N ILE A 211 2.30 -22.55 -5.33
CA ILE A 211 2.94 -21.23 -5.34
C ILE A 211 4.09 -21.27 -4.32
N ILE A 212 5.27 -20.81 -4.73
CA ILE A 212 6.43 -20.64 -3.86
C ILE A 212 6.47 -19.18 -3.38
N TYR A 213 6.67 -18.97 -2.09
CA TYR A 213 6.78 -17.65 -1.50
C TYR A 213 8.17 -17.41 -0.94
N THR A 214 8.79 -16.29 -1.28
CA THR A 214 9.97 -15.76 -0.61
C THR A 214 9.59 -14.39 -0.05
N SER A 215 9.74 -14.18 1.25
CA SER A 215 9.33 -12.94 1.90
C SER A 215 10.37 -12.44 2.88
N TYR A 216 10.73 -11.16 2.76
CA TYR A 216 11.55 -10.41 3.69
C TYR A 216 10.68 -9.44 4.47
N HIS A 217 10.90 -9.35 5.79
CA HIS A 217 10.13 -8.44 6.63
C HIS A 217 10.92 -8.02 7.86
N SER A 218 10.94 -6.73 8.17
CA SER A 218 11.60 -6.26 9.39
C SER A 218 10.78 -6.60 10.64
N ALA A 219 11.43 -7.12 11.68
CA ALA A 219 10.80 -7.32 12.98
C ALA A 219 10.33 -6.01 13.64
N LYS A 220 10.86 -4.87 13.19
CA LYS A 220 10.53 -3.51 13.68
C LYS A 220 9.81 -2.66 12.65
N ASP A 221 9.12 -3.28 11.68
CA ASP A 221 8.36 -2.55 10.67
C ASP A 221 7.17 -1.82 11.31
N ASP A 222 7.18 -0.50 11.25
CA ASP A 222 6.17 0.38 11.82
C ASP A 222 5.01 0.72 10.86
N LEU A 223 5.21 0.47 9.55
CA LEU A 223 4.18 0.68 8.53
C LEU A 223 3.33 -0.56 8.27
N THR A 224 3.97 -1.72 8.27
CA THR A 224 3.32 -3.03 8.06
C THR A 224 3.73 -3.98 9.19
N PRO A 225 2.94 -4.04 10.29
CA PRO A 225 3.32 -4.77 11.51
C PRO A 225 3.75 -6.22 11.25
N ALA A 226 4.89 -6.60 11.82
CA ALA A 226 5.52 -7.91 11.58
C ALA A 226 4.66 -9.09 12.08
N ASP A 227 3.90 -8.92 13.15
CA ASP A 227 3.00 -9.92 13.72
C ASP A 227 1.91 -10.34 12.72
N HIS A 228 1.38 -9.41 11.94
CA HIS A 228 0.42 -9.72 10.88
C HIS A 228 1.07 -10.56 9.77
N LYS A 229 2.31 -10.22 9.39
CA LYS A 229 3.05 -10.98 8.38
C LYS A 229 3.38 -12.39 8.89
N ILE A 230 3.88 -12.52 10.11
CA ILE A 230 4.18 -13.80 10.76
C ILE A 230 2.94 -14.69 10.75
N SER A 231 1.80 -14.16 11.22
CA SER A 231 0.54 -14.93 11.26
C SER A 231 0.08 -15.39 9.87
N MET A 232 0.24 -14.53 8.84
CA MET A 232 -0.06 -14.94 7.46
C MET A 232 0.86 -16.07 6.97
N ILE A 233 2.16 -15.95 7.25
CA ILE A 233 3.16 -16.95 6.87
C ILE A 233 2.90 -18.29 7.57
N GLU A 234 2.54 -18.29 8.84
CA GLU A 234 2.18 -19.49 9.59
C GLU A 234 0.98 -20.22 8.96
N ILE A 235 -0.05 -19.46 8.54
CA ILE A 235 -1.19 -20.07 7.83
C ILE A 235 -0.76 -20.63 6.47
N LEU A 236 0.05 -19.92 5.69
CA LEU A 236 0.57 -20.43 4.41
C LEU A 236 1.35 -21.75 4.59
N LYS A 237 2.23 -21.81 5.59
CA LYS A 237 2.97 -23.04 5.95
C LYS A 237 2.04 -24.17 6.38
N ALA A 238 1.02 -23.87 7.20
CA ALA A 238 0.02 -24.84 7.64
C ALA A 238 -0.84 -25.38 6.47
N LEU A 239 -0.99 -24.62 5.40
CA LEU A 239 -1.65 -25.03 4.14
C LEU A 239 -0.70 -25.75 3.18
N ASN A 240 0.54 -26.06 3.61
CA ASN A 240 1.59 -26.75 2.87
C ASN A 240 2.10 -25.96 1.64
N TYR A 241 2.07 -24.64 1.68
CA TYR A 241 2.84 -23.85 0.73
C TYR A 241 4.35 -23.91 1.04
N GLU A 242 5.18 -23.88 0.01
CA GLU A 242 6.61 -23.65 0.18
C GLU A 242 6.87 -22.19 0.46
N VAL A 243 7.36 -21.87 1.67
CA VAL A 243 7.56 -20.49 2.14
C VAL A 243 8.95 -20.35 2.72
N ASP A 244 9.75 -19.51 2.10
CA ASP A 244 11.03 -19.01 2.62
C ASP A 244 10.80 -17.63 3.23
N PHE A 245 10.81 -17.55 4.56
CA PHE A 245 10.49 -16.35 5.30
C PHE A 245 11.69 -15.85 6.11
N HIS A 246 12.13 -14.64 5.79
CA HIS A 246 13.22 -13.94 6.45
C HIS A 246 12.65 -12.82 7.34
N LEU A 247 12.48 -13.12 8.62
CA LEU A 247 12.18 -12.08 9.63
C LEU A 247 13.50 -11.45 10.05
N ILE A 248 13.69 -10.20 9.66
CA ILE A 248 14.96 -9.46 9.77
C ILE A 248 15.04 -8.76 11.13
N ASP A 249 16.11 -9.04 11.87
CA ASP A 249 16.45 -8.38 13.13
C ASP A 249 17.86 -7.74 13.07
N GLU A 250 18.37 -7.22 14.19
CA GLU A 250 19.65 -6.49 14.28
C GLU A 250 20.84 -7.31 13.77
N LYS A 251 20.85 -8.63 13.99
CA LYS A 251 21.96 -9.51 13.60
C LYS A 251 22.05 -9.72 12.09
N ASP A 252 20.96 -9.47 11.36
CA ASP A 252 20.86 -9.68 9.93
C ASP A 252 21.34 -8.45 9.12
N ILE A 253 21.60 -7.33 9.80
CA ILE A 253 22.08 -6.09 9.14
C ILE A 253 23.52 -6.29 8.69
N ASP A 254 23.73 -6.38 7.36
CA ASP A 254 25.05 -6.53 6.75
C ASP A 254 25.60 -5.23 6.14
N GLY A 255 24.79 -4.16 6.14
CA GLY A 255 25.12 -2.86 5.56
C GLY A 255 25.18 -2.82 4.03
N LYS A 256 24.95 -3.95 3.35
CA LYS A 256 25.01 -4.09 1.88
C LYS A 256 23.66 -4.45 1.31
N PHE A 257 23.13 -5.63 1.62
CA PHE A 257 21.83 -6.11 1.19
C PHE A 257 20.74 -5.67 2.19
N ILE A 258 20.94 -5.96 3.48
CA ILE A 258 20.07 -5.50 4.58
C ILE A 258 20.77 -4.32 5.27
N LYS A 259 20.16 -3.13 5.19
CA LYS A 259 20.82 -1.91 5.66
C LYS A 259 20.31 -1.40 7.00
N ASN A 260 19.06 -1.69 7.32
CA ASN A 260 18.39 -1.22 8.53
C ASN A 260 17.16 -2.07 8.84
N LEU A 261 16.45 -1.73 9.94
CA LEU A 261 15.21 -2.36 10.36
C LEU A 261 13.97 -1.50 10.10
N THR A 262 14.07 -0.45 9.30
CA THR A 262 12.90 0.29 8.87
C THR A 262 12.12 -0.51 7.81
N HIS A 263 10.95 -0.04 7.44
CA HIS A 263 10.15 -0.62 6.38
C HIS A 263 10.96 -0.86 5.10
N GLY A 264 10.89 -2.08 4.55
CA GLY A 264 11.67 -2.48 3.38
C GLY A 264 13.12 -2.90 3.67
N CYS A 265 13.59 -2.85 4.93
CA CYS A 265 14.95 -3.29 5.37
C CYS A 265 16.10 -2.59 4.62
N GLY A 266 15.83 -1.48 3.91
CA GLY A 266 16.78 -0.82 3.01
C GLY A 266 17.23 -1.69 1.82
N ILE A 267 16.48 -2.74 1.47
CA ILE A 267 16.77 -3.66 0.35
C ILE A 267 16.20 -3.04 -0.95
N PRO A 268 17.05 -2.69 -1.95
CA PRO A 268 16.55 -2.27 -3.24
C PRO A 268 15.90 -3.44 -4.01
N ASP A 269 14.79 -3.20 -4.70
CA ASP A 269 14.09 -4.23 -5.48
C ASP A 269 15.01 -4.98 -6.44
N LYS A 270 15.88 -4.26 -7.15
CA LYS A 270 16.86 -4.89 -8.04
C LYS A 270 17.78 -5.88 -7.32
N ALA A 271 18.24 -5.56 -6.10
CA ALA A 271 19.09 -6.46 -5.32
C ALA A 271 18.29 -7.68 -4.83
N LEU A 272 17.04 -7.47 -4.41
CA LEU A 272 16.11 -8.53 -4.03
C LEU A 272 15.92 -9.53 -5.17
N PHE A 273 15.53 -9.06 -6.36
CA PHE A 273 15.30 -9.93 -7.51
C PHE A 273 16.59 -10.62 -8.00
N ASN A 274 17.73 -9.92 -8.01
CA ASN A 274 19.00 -10.53 -8.40
C ASN A 274 19.39 -11.70 -7.48
N LYS A 275 19.03 -11.64 -6.20
CA LYS A 275 19.31 -12.68 -5.22
C LYS A 275 18.28 -13.81 -5.30
N GLU A 276 17.00 -13.50 -5.25
CA GLU A 276 15.95 -14.49 -5.01
C GLU A 276 15.37 -15.13 -6.28
N LEU A 277 15.37 -14.41 -7.42
CA LEU A 277 14.82 -14.95 -8.65
C LEU A 277 15.57 -16.19 -9.16
N PRO A 278 16.92 -16.26 -9.17
CA PRO A 278 17.63 -17.49 -9.56
C PRO A 278 17.29 -18.67 -8.64
N ILE A 279 17.16 -18.45 -7.34
CA ILE A 279 16.82 -19.49 -6.36
C ILE A 279 15.41 -20.02 -6.61
N MET A 280 14.45 -19.12 -6.84
CA MET A 280 13.07 -19.48 -7.16
C MET A 280 12.96 -20.23 -8.49
N LEU A 281 13.69 -19.79 -9.52
CA LEU A 281 13.71 -20.46 -10.82
C LEU A 281 14.29 -21.88 -10.72
N GLU A 282 15.31 -22.12 -9.90
CA GLU A 282 15.86 -23.46 -9.66
C GLU A 282 14.81 -24.38 -9.00
N LYS A 283 14.03 -23.87 -8.03
CA LYS A 283 12.92 -24.61 -7.40
C LYS A 283 11.76 -24.91 -8.37
N LEU A 284 11.65 -24.15 -9.43
CA LEU A 284 10.58 -24.27 -10.43
C LEU A 284 10.99 -25.01 -11.71
N LYS A 285 12.28 -25.33 -11.92
CA LYS A 285 12.80 -25.81 -13.21
C LYS A 285 12.18 -27.09 -13.75
N ASP A 286 11.79 -28.02 -12.85
CA ASP A 286 11.22 -29.31 -13.22
C ASP A 286 9.67 -29.30 -13.24
N LYS A 287 9.05 -28.11 -13.07
CA LYS A 287 7.60 -27.96 -13.08
C LYS A 287 7.09 -27.57 -14.47
N THR A 288 5.87 -27.98 -14.77
CA THR A 288 5.19 -27.63 -16.03
C THR A 288 4.22 -26.48 -15.76
N PHE A 289 4.27 -25.46 -16.59
CA PHE A 289 3.43 -24.29 -16.47
C PHE A 289 2.43 -24.22 -17.63
N SER A 290 1.21 -23.80 -17.32
CA SER A 290 0.16 -23.60 -18.31
C SER A 290 -0.71 -22.41 -17.95
N MET A 291 -1.35 -21.84 -18.98
CA MET A 291 -2.38 -20.80 -18.80
C MET A 291 -3.76 -21.46 -18.82
N LYS A 292 -4.35 -21.66 -17.66
CA LYS A 292 -5.66 -22.30 -17.47
C LYS A 292 -6.64 -21.28 -16.97
N LYS A 293 -7.76 -21.06 -17.69
CA LYS A 293 -8.83 -20.17 -17.21
C LYS A 293 -9.52 -20.79 -15.99
N ASP A 294 -9.74 -20.01 -14.97
CA ASP A 294 -10.44 -20.44 -13.75
C ASP A 294 -11.15 -19.23 -13.10
N SER A 295 -11.73 -19.45 -11.93
CA SER A 295 -12.37 -18.45 -11.11
C SER A 295 -12.19 -18.75 -9.63
N ILE A 296 -12.26 -17.71 -8.79
CA ILE A 296 -12.27 -17.84 -7.34
C ILE A 296 -13.25 -16.83 -6.74
N SER A 297 -14.03 -17.27 -5.75
CA SER A 297 -15.03 -16.45 -5.07
C SER A 297 -14.68 -16.33 -3.60
N TYR A 298 -14.71 -15.11 -3.08
CA TYR A 298 -14.43 -14.77 -1.69
C TYR A 298 -15.68 -14.20 -1.02
N PRO A 299 -16.33 -14.93 -0.12
CA PRO A 299 -17.38 -14.38 0.74
C PRO A 299 -16.80 -13.34 1.70
N CYS A 300 -17.39 -12.15 1.69
CA CYS A 300 -17.03 -11.03 2.54
C CYS A 300 -18.30 -10.44 3.15
N LYS A 301 -18.73 -10.96 4.29
CA LYS A 301 -20.02 -10.59 4.93
C LYS A 301 -21.20 -10.72 3.94
N ASN A 302 -21.76 -9.57 3.55
CA ASN A 302 -22.95 -9.49 2.70
C ASN A 302 -22.64 -9.48 1.20
N LYS A 303 -21.36 -9.60 0.82
CA LYS A 303 -20.93 -9.60 -0.58
C LYS A 303 -20.05 -10.80 -0.89
N VAL A 304 -20.12 -11.24 -2.14
CA VAL A 304 -19.21 -12.22 -2.69
C VAL A 304 -18.42 -11.56 -3.82
N PHE A 305 -17.10 -11.58 -3.71
CA PHE A 305 -16.17 -11.07 -4.72
C PHE A 305 -15.68 -12.24 -5.55
N THR A 306 -16.09 -12.31 -6.81
CA THR A 306 -15.68 -13.38 -7.74
C THR A 306 -14.70 -12.82 -8.77
N PHE A 307 -13.47 -13.32 -8.73
CA PHE A 307 -12.46 -13.04 -9.74
C PHE A 307 -12.45 -14.18 -10.75
N LYS A 308 -12.57 -13.86 -12.03
CA LYS A 308 -12.73 -14.86 -13.07
C LYS A 308 -12.15 -14.43 -14.41
N ASP A 309 -11.85 -15.44 -15.23
CA ASP A 309 -11.62 -15.23 -16.64
C ASP A 309 -12.95 -15.11 -17.38
N GLU A 310 -13.15 -14.00 -18.08
CA GLU A 310 -14.30 -13.77 -18.92
C GLU A 310 -13.84 -13.30 -20.31
N ASN A 311 -14.13 -14.07 -21.34
CA ASN A 311 -13.59 -13.88 -22.68
C ASN A 311 -12.04 -13.84 -22.63
N ASP A 312 -11.42 -12.75 -23.06
CA ASP A 312 -9.97 -12.54 -23.05
C ASP A 312 -9.48 -11.70 -21.85
N LYS A 313 -10.39 -11.30 -20.95
CA LYS A 313 -10.07 -10.45 -19.78
C LYS A 313 -10.21 -11.20 -18.48
N PHE A 314 -9.48 -10.73 -17.50
CA PHE A 314 -9.67 -11.08 -16.11
C PHE A 314 -10.49 -9.99 -15.44
N VAL A 315 -11.60 -10.36 -14.80
CA VAL A 315 -12.59 -9.42 -14.29
C VAL A 315 -12.98 -9.73 -12.86
N LEU A 316 -13.58 -8.74 -12.19
CA LEU A 316 -14.23 -8.86 -10.90
C LEU A 316 -15.75 -8.70 -11.07
N GLU A 317 -16.49 -9.63 -10.48
CA GLU A 317 -17.93 -9.55 -10.27
C GLU A 317 -18.21 -9.46 -8.76
N ILE A 318 -19.14 -8.62 -8.36
CA ILE A 318 -19.55 -8.43 -6.96
C ILE A 318 -21.05 -8.65 -6.87
N VAL A 319 -21.44 -9.60 -6.02
CA VAL A 319 -22.86 -9.95 -5.77
C VAL A 319 -23.18 -9.76 -4.28
#